data_01a7ea356544f5d1f0565e47b1b5690f
#
_entry.id   01a7ea356544f5d1f0565e47b1b5690f
#
_cell.length_a   1.000
_cell.length_b   1.000
_cell.length_c   1.000
_cell.angle_alpha   90.00
_cell.angle_beta   90.00
_cell.angle_gamma   90.00
#
_symmetry.space_group_name_H-M   'P 1'
#
loop_
_entity.id
_entity.type
_entity.pdbx_description
1 polymer ?
#
loop_
_entity_poly.entity_id
_entity_poly.type
_entity_poly.pdbx_seq_one_letter_code
_entity_poly.pdbx_strand_id
1 'polypeptide(L)'
;MPKLNRQTAAALPAPVLALFGILFALTNLTAGKVFTALLGAGYAAWFTLTLRSGKSIAPAGTASAYALIPAALLTALAAIPAFSPDVKPGSLALLLCAVCFGLQAAAALMKKSHALLHLALTVSLILKLIHDFRLWSVDPQVSDYCFRLFALLCTMLAALYHGGLQLRIGKRKPAAFLCLFGIVLCGTAAGGSVSNFCFFLGCACYLFSFLLQLLQRRKKRPAEEPAPQAE
;
A
#
# COMPACT_ATOMS: atom_id res chain seq x y z
N MET A 1 -27.37 -1.94 -7.56
CA MET A 1 -25.95 -1.61 -7.75
C MET A 1 -25.56 -0.57 -6.70
N PRO A 2 -24.52 -0.76 -5.88
CA PRO A 2 -24.11 0.26 -4.92
C PRO A 2 -23.64 1.49 -5.71
N LYS A 3 -24.25 2.65 -5.45
CA LYS A 3 -23.86 3.94 -6.04
C LYS A 3 -22.36 4.15 -5.73
N LEU A 4 -21.53 4.06 -6.75
CA LEU A 4 -20.09 4.32 -6.63
C LEU A 4 -19.93 5.74 -6.08
N ASN A 5 -19.36 5.86 -4.88
CA ASN A 5 -19.23 7.16 -4.26
C ASN A 5 -18.27 8.01 -5.14
N ARG A 6 -18.64 9.28 -5.42
CA ARG A 6 -17.86 10.21 -6.27
C ARG A 6 -16.35 10.21 -5.93
N GLN A 7 -16.00 9.98 -4.66
CA GLN A 7 -14.61 9.88 -4.21
C GLN A 7 -13.92 8.56 -4.61
N THR A 8 -14.66 7.44 -4.65
CA THR A 8 -14.11 6.17 -5.16
C THR A 8 -13.92 6.20 -6.67
N ALA A 9 -14.82 6.83 -7.41
CA ALA A 9 -14.64 7.05 -8.85
C ALA A 9 -13.41 7.93 -9.15
N ALA A 10 -13.19 8.97 -8.34
CA ALA A 10 -12.01 9.82 -8.46
C ALA A 10 -10.68 9.14 -8.10
N ALA A 11 -10.66 7.98 -7.45
CA ALA A 11 -9.45 7.22 -7.14
C ALA A 11 -9.06 6.19 -8.23
N LEU A 12 -9.97 5.90 -9.17
CA LEU A 12 -9.75 4.94 -10.27
C LEU A 12 -8.56 5.25 -11.21
N PRO A 13 -8.19 6.51 -11.48
CA PRO A 13 -7.02 6.79 -12.30
C PRO A 13 -5.69 6.27 -11.73
N ALA A 14 -5.55 6.09 -10.40
CA ALA A 14 -4.31 5.61 -9.79
C ALA A 14 -3.89 4.20 -10.28
N PRO A 15 -4.76 3.16 -10.28
CA PRO A 15 -4.41 1.88 -10.85
C PRO A 15 -4.13 1.94 -12.37
N VAL A 16 -4.78 2.83 -13.12
CA VAL A 16 -4.48 3.03 -14.55
C VAL A 16 -3.07 3.59 -14.74
N LEU A 17 -2.70 4.61 -13.96
CA LEU A 17 -1.33 5.15 -13.98
C LEU A 17 -0.30 4.10 -13.55
N ALA A 18 -0.63 3.23 -12.60
CA ALA A 18 0.23 2.13 -12.19
C ALA A 18 0.45 1.12 -13.34
N LEU A 19 -0.59 0.81 -14.14
CA LEU A 19 -0.46 -0.04 -15.32
C LEU A 19 0.48 0.57 -16.37
N PHE A 20 0.39 1.88 -16.63
CA PHE A 20 1.37 2.57 -17.46
C PHE A 20 2.78 2.50 -16.86
N GLY A 21 2.91 2.65 -15.55
CA GLY A 21 4.18 2.48 -14.83
C GLY A 21 4.78 1.09 -15.06
N ILE A 22 3.97 0.03 -14.95
CA ILE A 22 4.38 -1.36 -15.24
C ILE A 22 4.84 -1.51 -16.69
N LEU A 23 4.09 -0.97 -17.65
CA LEU A 23 4.45 -1.03 -19.05
C LEU A 23 5.83 -0.39 -19.30
N PHE A 24 6.09 0.80 -18.74
CA PHE A 24 7.38 1.46 -18.84
C PHE A 24 8.48 0.78 -18.03
N ALA A 25 8.14 0.09 -16.95
CA ALA A 25 9.09 -0.73 -16.21
C ALA A 25 9.55 -1.95 -17.02
N LEU A 26 8.64 -2.60 -17.74
CA LEU A 26 8.93 -3.76 -18.59
C LEU A 26 9.72 -3.37 -19.84
N THR A 27 9.48 -2.20 -20.42
CA THR A 27 10.20 -1.69 -21.60
C THR A 27 11.51 -0.98 -21.25
N ASN A 28 11.87 -0.90 -19.96
CA ASN A 28 13.06 -0.19 -19.44
C ASN A 28 13.16 1.28 -19.90
N LEU A 29 12.04 1.91 -20.23
CA LEU A 29 11.99 3.31 -20.69
C LEU A 29 12.02 4.26 -19.48
N THR A 30 13.20 4.70 -19.05
CA THR A 30 13.40 5.56 -17.86
C THR A 30 12.62 6.87 -17.96
N ALA A 31 12.59 7.51 -19.12
CA ALA A 31 11.81 8.74 -19.35
C ALA A 31 10.31 8.52 -19.09
N GLY A 32 9.77 7.38 -19.52
CA GLY A 32 8.38 6.99 -19.27
C GLY A 32 8.09 6.77 -17.78
N LYS A 33 9.03 6.14 -17.05
CA LYS A 33 8.91 5.96 -15.59
C LYS A 33 8.87 7.32 -14.86
N VAL A 34 9.78 8.23 -15.19
CA VAL A 34 9.82 9.59 -14.61
C VAL A 34 8.52 10.35 -14.91
N PHE A 35 8.07 10.34 -16.15
CA PHE A 35 6.83 11.00 -16.56
C PHE A 35 5.61 10.46 -15.79
N THR A 36 5.49 9.14 -15.68
CA THR A 36 4.40 8.49 -14.93
C THR A 36 4.45 8.83 -13.46
N ALA A 37 5.64 8.86 -12.84
CA ALA A 37 5.82 9.25 -11.44
C ALA A 37 5.42 10.70 -11.20
N LEU A 38 5.79 11.64 -12.09
CA LEU A 38 5.40 13.05 -12.00
C LEU A 38 3.89 13.25 -12.15
N LEU A 39 3.26 12.58 -13.12
CA LEU A 39 1.80 12.58 -13.27
C LEU A 39 1.11 12.00 -12.04
N GLY A 40 1.64 10.90 -11.50
CA GLY A 40 1.14 10.27 -10.27
C GLY A 40 1.22 11.20 -9.08
N ALA A 41 2.35 11.91 -8.90
CA ALA A 41 2.53 12.89 -7.84
C ALA A 41 1.54 14.06 -7.96
N GLY A 42 1.41 14.64 -9.16
CA GLY A 42 0.47 15.73 -9.44
C GLY A 42 -0.98 15.31 -9.17
N TYR A 43 -1.36 14.11 -9.65
CA TYR A 43 -2.68 13.55 -9.42
C TYR A 43 -2.94 13.28 -7.92
N ALA A 44 -1.99 12.68 -7.21
CA ALA A 44 -2.11 12.42 -5.79
C ALA A 44 -2.25 13.73 -4.98
N ALA A 45 -1.47 14.77 -5.33
CA ALA A 45 -1.56 16.08 -4.72
C ALA A 45 -2.95 16.72 -4.95
N TRP A 46 -3.41 16.75 -6.20
CA TRP A 46 -4.75 17.27 -6.54
C TRP A 46 -5.86 16.53 -5.79
N PHE A 47 -5.81 15.20 -5.76
CA PHE A 47 -6.80 14.39 -5.09
C PHE A 47 -6.85 14.67 -3.58
N THR A 48 -5.69 14.80 -2.93
CA THR A 48 -5.61 15.06 -1.48
C THR A 48 -6.12 16.44 -1.08
N LEU A 49 -6.01 17.43 -1.97
CA LEU A 49 -6.61 18.75 -1.75
C LEU A 49 -8.14 18.66 -1.71
N THR A 50 -8.74 17.82 -2.55
CA THR A 50 -10.21 17.61 -2.59
C THR A 50 -10.71 16.73 -1.46
N LEU A 51 -9.84 15.96 -0.79
CA LEU A 51 -10.21 15.05 0.28
C LEU A 51 -10.55 15.81 1.56
N ARG A 52 -11.64 15.40 2.21
CA ARG A 52 -12.05 15.97 3.50
C ARG A 52 -11.08 15.55 4.60
N SER A 53 -10.61 16.50 5.40
CA SER A 53 -9.75 16.22 6.55
C SER A 53 -10.46 15.35 7.58
N GLY A 54 -9.72 14.43 8.23
CA GLY A 54 -10.23 13.54 9.28
C GLY A 54 -9.10 12.78 9.98
N LYS A 55 -9.39 12.31 11.19
CA LYS A 55 -8.43 11.56 12.05
C LYS A 55 -8.83 10.09 12.24
N SER A 56 -9.89 9.62 11.60
CA SER A 56 -10.37 8.24 11.78
C SER A 56 -10.54 7.54 10.43
N ILE A 57 -10.29 6.24 10.42
CA ILE A 57 -10.50 5.33 9.30
C ILE A 57 -11.76 4.51 9.55
N ALA A 58 -12.46 4.11 8.49
CA ALA A 58 -13.53 3.14 8.61
C ALA A 58 -12.94 1.74 8.92
N PRO A 59 -13.69 0.87 9.65
CA PRO A 59 -13.28 -0.51 9.80
C PRO A 59 -13.14 -1.16 8.43
N ALA A 60 -12.30 -2.19 8.32
CA ALA A 60 -12.08 -2.90 7.08
C ALA A 60 -13.41 -3.40 6.50
N GLY A 61 -13.78 -2.89 5.35
CA GLY A 61 -14.94 -3.35 4.59
C GLY A 61 -14.59 -4.59 3.78
N THR A 62 -15.61 -5.30 3.30
CA THR A 62 -15.41 -6.50 2.47
C THR A 62 -14.51 -6.22 1.26
N ALA A 63 -14.72 -5.11 0.55
CA ALA A 63 -13.92 -4.75 -0.62
C ALA A 63 -12.43 -4.53 -0.28
N SER A 64 -12.12 -3.90 0.87
CA SER A 64 -10.73 -3.71 1.29
C SER A 64 -10.08 -5.02 1.74
N ALA A 65 -10.84 -5.92 2.39
CA ALA A 65 -10.35 -7.24 2.77
C ALA A 65 -10.02 -8.09 1.53
N TYR A 66 -10.89 -8.09 0.50
CA TYR A 66 -10.61 -8.80 -0.75
C TYR A 66 -9.38 -8.26 -1.49
N ALA A 67 -9.09 -6.97 -1.42
CA ALA A 67 -7.88 -6.39 -2.02
C ALA A 67 -6.59 -6.78 -1.26
N LEU A 68 -6.67 -7.19 0.01
CA LEU A 68 -5.51 -7.70 0.77
C LEU A 68 -5.14 -9.15 0.42
N ILE A 69 -6.08 -9.96 -0.05
CA ILE A 69 -5.82 -11.35 -0.45
C ILE A 69 -4.75 -11.41 -1.56
N PRO A 70 -4.91 -10.72 -2.71
CA PRO A 70 -3.87 -10.71 -3.73
C PRO A 70 -2.56 -10.10 -3.24
N ALA A 71 -2.58 -9.12 -2.32
CA ALA A 71 -1.36 -8.59 -1.70
C ALA A 71 -0.59 -9.70 -0.98
N ALA A 72 -1.26 -10.49 -0.15
CA ALA A 72 -0.66 -11.61 0.58
C ALA A 72 -0.15 -12.70 -0.36
N LEU A 73 -0.93 -13.09 -1.37
CA LEU A 73 -0.55 -14.12 -2.34
C LEU A 73 0.66 -13.70 -3.18
N LEU A 74 0.66 -12.48 -3.70
CA LEU A 74 1.76 -11.97 -4.53
C LEU A 74 3.06 -11.83 -3.72
N THR A 75 2.99 -11.36 -2.47
CA THR A 75 4.17 -11.28 -1.62
C THR A 75 4.66 -12.66 -1.18
N ALA A 76 3.76 -13.63 -0.98
CA ALA A 76 4.15 -15.02 -0.74
C ALA A 76 4.86 -15.64 -1.96
N LEU A 77 4.35 -15.40 -3.18
CA LEU A 77 5.03 -15.80 -4.43
C LEU A 77 6.42 -15.14 -4.57
N ALA A 78 6.54 -13.87 -4.21
CA ALA A 78 7.82 -13.16 -4.20
C ALA A 78 8.83 -13.77 -3.22
N ALA A 79 8.35 -14.39 -2.14
CA ALA A 79 9.17 -15.01 -1.09
C ALA A 79 9.58 -16.47 -1.40
N ILE A 80 9.08 -17.09 -2.48
CA ILE A 80 9.44 -18.48 -2.85
C ILE A 80 10.97 -18.71 -2.89
N PRO A 81 11.80 -17.79 -3.43
CA PRO A 81 13.25 -17.98 -3.41
C PRO A 81 13.86 -18.07 -2.00
N ALA A 82 13.13 -17.71 -0.94
CA ALA A 82 13.57 -17.87 0.44
C ALA A 82 13.67 -19.33 0.89
N PHE A 83 12.99 -20.23 0.19
CA PHE A 83 12.98 -21.66 0.49
C PHE A 83 14.08 -22.45 -0.25
N SER A 84 14.93 -21.77 -1.02
CA SER A 84 16.11 -22.38 -1.62
C SER A 84 17.21 -22.62 -0.55
N PRO A 85 18.10 -23.64 -0.72
CA PRO A 85 19.13 -23.95 0.27
C PRO A 85 20.07 -22.77 0.56
N ASP A 86 20.23 -21.83 -0.38
CA ASP A 86 21.01 -20.60 -0.22
C ASP A 86 20.13 -19.45 0.27
N VAL A 87 19.75 -19.48 1.55
CA VAL A 87 18.91 -18.42 2.15
C VAL A 87 19.65 -17.10 2.21
N LYS A 88 19.25 -16.15 1.36
CA LYS A 88 19.78 -14.79 1.41
C LYS A 88 18.99 -13.95 2.43
N PRO A 89 19.61 -13.04 3.19
CA PRO A 89 18.90 -12.24 4.21
C PRO A 89 17.76 -11.41 3.64
N GLY A 90 17.80 -11.03 2.34
CA GLY A 90 16.70 -10.33 1.67
C GLY A 90 15.47 -11.20 1.46
N SER A 91 15.62 -12.51 1.33
CA SER A 91 14.49 -13.42 1.20
C SER A 91 13.75 -13.62 2.53
N LEU A 92 14.45 -13.53 3.67
CA LEU A 92 13.82 -13.51 4.99
C LEU A 92 12.95 -12.27 5.20
N ALA A 93 13.43 -11.10 4.76
CA ALA A 93 12.64 -9.86 4.82
C ALA A 93 11.37 -9.95 3.97
N LEU A 94 11.44 -10.57 2.78
CA LEU A 94 10.27 -10.84 1.94
C LEU A 94 9.28 -11.80 2.61
N LEU A 95 9.79 -12.86 3.25
CA LEU A 95 8.96 -13.81 4.00
C LEU A 95 8.22 -13.12 5.15
N LEU A 96 8.92 -12.27 5.92
CA LEU A 96 8.30 -11.47 6.98
C LEU A 96 7.20 -10.54 6.44
N CYS A 97 7.45 -9.87 5.31
CA CYS A 97 6.43 -9.06 4.65
C CYS A 97 5.21 -9.91 4.25
N ALA A 98 5.43 -11.10 3.66
CA ALA A 98 4.36 -12.00 3.24
C ALA A 98 3.51 -12.46 4.44
N VAL A 99 4.14 -12.83 5.56
CA VAL A 99 3.46 -13.20 6.81
C VAL A 99 2.64 -12.00 7.33
N CYS A 100 3.20 -10.80 7.36
CA CYS A 100 2.50 -9.60 7.81
C CYS A 100 1.28 -9.30 6.93
N PHE A 101 1.38 -9.39 5.59
CA PHE A 101 0.24 -9.20 4.70
C PHE A 101 -0.80 -10.30 4.88
N GLY A 102 -0.40 -11.55 5.06
CA GLY A 102 -1.29 -12.67 5.34
C GLY A 102 -2.09 -12.48 6.62
N LEU A 103 -1.41 -12.11 7.72
CA LEU A 103 -2.06 -11.80 8.99
C LEU A 103 -3.01 -10.60 8.90
N GLN A 104 -2.65 -9.56 8.13
CA GLN A 104 -3.53 -8.42 7.90
C GLN A 104 -4.77 -8.81 7.07
N ALA A 105 -4.61 -9.66 6.05
CA ALA A 105 -5.73 -10.18 5.28
C ALA A 105 -6.67 -11.01 6.16
N ALA A 106 -6.13 -11.90 6.99
CA ALA A 106 -6.91 -12.69 7.94
C ALA A 106 -7.63 -11.81 8.96
N ALA A 107 -6.94 -10.82 9.55
CA ALA A 107 -7.54 -9.88 10.50
C ALA A 107 -8.66 -9.05 9.86
N ALA A 108 -8.48 -8.60 8.61
CA ALA A 108 -9.49 -7.87 7.86
C ALA A 108 -10.74 -8.71 7.57
N LEU A 109 -10.58 -10.00 7.23
CA LEU A 109 -11.68 -10.94 7.04
C LEU A 109 -12.45 -11.16 8.35
N MET A 110 -11.75 -11.24 9.47
CA MET A 110 -12.35 -11.33 10.82
C MET A 110 -12.93 -10.00 11.32
N LYS A 111 -12.86 -8.92 10.51
CA LYS A 111 -13.25 -7.55 10.88
C LYS A 111 -12.55 -7.01 12.13
N LYS A 112 -11.42 -7.62 12.50
CA LYS A 112 -10.54 -7.17 13.57
C LYS A 112 -9.43 -6.31 12.95
N SER A 113 -9.09 -5.24 13.62
CA SER A 113 -8.04 -4.32 13.16
C SER A 113 -7.03 -4.15 14.28
N HIS A 114 -5.78 -4.52 14.01
CA HIS A 114 -4.70 -4.46 14.98
C HIS A 114 -3.61 -3.50 14.48
N ALA A 115 -3.44 -2.37 15.17
CA ALA A 115 -2.40 -1.38 14.82
C ALA A 115 -0.98 -1.98 14.84
N LEU A 116 -0.73 -2.96 15.73
CA LEU A 116 0.54 -3.67 15.83
C LEU A 116 0.95 -4.40 14.55
N LEU A 117 -0.03 -4.94 13.78
CA LEU A 117 0.28 -5.61 12.50
C LEU A 117 0.84 -4.63 11.45
N HIS A 118 0.38 -3.38 11.47
CA HIS A 118 0.91 -2.35 10.56
C HIS A 118 2.30 -1.90 10.99
N LEU A 119 2.58 -1.88 12.29
CA LEU A 119 3.91 -1.61 12.80
C LEU A 119 4.88 -2.75 12.44
N ALA A 120 4.47 -4.01 12.60
CA ALA A 120 5.27 -5.17 12.21
C ALA A 120 5.58 -5.16 10.70
N LEU A 121 4.60 -4.83 9.86
CA LEU A 121 4.81 -4.65 8.42
C LEU A 121 5.82 -3.53 8.15
N THR A 122 5.72 -2.41 8.85
CA THR A 122 6.67 -1.29 8.69
C THR A 122 8.10 -1.73 9.00
N VAL A 123 8.31 -2.47 10.10
CA VAL A 123 9.63 -3.00 10.47
C VAL A 123 10.14 -3.98 9.40
N SER A 124 9.29 -4.86 8.89
CA SER A 124 9.66 -5.79 7.82
C SER A 124 10.09 -5.07 6.54
N LEU A 125 9.39 -3.99 6.17
CA LEU A 125 9.74 -3.15 5.01
C LEU A 125 11.04 -2.38 5.23
N ILE A 126 11.34 -1.93 6.46
CA ILE A 126 12.64 -1.32 6.82
C ILE A 126 13.77 -2.32 6.63
N LEU A 127 13.62 -3.55 7.11
CA LEU A 127 14.63 -4.60 6.93
C LEU A 127 14.87 -4.89 5.45
N LYS A 128 13.80 -4.97 4.64
CA LYS A 128 13.88 -5.13 3.19
C LYS A 128 14.61 -3.96 2.55
N LEU A 129 14.27 -2.73 2.94
CA LEU A 129 14.90 -1.51 2.42
C LEU A 129 16.41 -1.46 2.73
N ILE A 130 16.81 -1.77 3.96
CA ILE A 130 18.23 -1.80 4.36
C ILE A 130 18.99 -2.84 3.55
N HIS A 131 18.40 -4.04 3.38
CA HIS A 131 19.04 -5.09 2.60
C HIS A 131 19.23 -4.67 1.14
N ASP A 132 18.18 -4.15 0.51
CA ASP A 132 18.20 -3.73 -0.88
C ASP A 132 19.18 -2.57 -1.09
N PHE A 133 19.18 -1.58 -0.19
CA PHE A 133 20.13 -0.47 -0.23
C PHE A 133 21.58 -0.92 -0.22
N ARG A 134 21.91 -1.92 0.62
CA ARG A 134 23.27 -2.49 0.68
C ARG A 134 23.68 -3.14 -0.64
N LEU A 135 22.76 -3.79 -1.34
CA LEU A 135 23.04 -4.39 -2.65
C LEU A 135 23.20 -3.33 -3.74
N TRP A 136 22.36 -2.27 -3.69
CA TRP A 136 22.33 -1.24 -4.73
C TRP A 136 23.46 -0.21 -4.61
N SER A 137 24.01 -0.03 -3.42
CA SER A 137 25.11 0.92 -3.19
C SER A 137 26.39 0.57 -3.95
N VAL A 138 26.48 -0.65 -4.48
CA VAL A 138 27.64 -1.16 -5.22
C VAL A 138 27.45 -1.09 -6.75
N ASP A 139 26.21 -0.83 -7.23
CA ASP A 139 25.85 -0.89 -8.66
C ASP A 139 25.70 0.54 -9.24
N PRO A 140 26.32 0.86 -10.40
CA PRO A 140 26.27 2.18 -11.01
C PRO A 140 24.92 2.55 -11.64
N GLN A 141 23.95 1.64 -11.78
CA GLN A 141 22.64 1.93 -12.36
C GLN A 141 21.66 2.56 -11.34
N VAL A 142 21.98 3.78 -10.90
CA VAL A 142 21.28 4.49 -9.82
C VAL A 142 19.78 4.77 -10.10
N SER A 143 19.39 5.01 -11.37
CA SER A 143 18.05 5.48 -11.68
C SER A 143 16.94 4.47 -11.38
N ASP A 144 17.13 3.19 -11.69
CA ASP A 144 16.12 2.15 -11.46
C ASP A 144 15.93 1.84 -9.98
N TYR A 145 17.00 1.98 -9.20
CA TYR A 145 16.96 1.80 -7.75
C TYR A 145 16.20 2.91 -7.04
N CYS A 146 16.27 4.15 -7.53
CA CYS A 146 15.53 5.27 -6.96
C CYS A 146 14.02 5.00 -6.93
N PHE A 147 13.44 4.48 -8.02
CA PHE A 147 12.01 4.16 -8.07
C PHE A 147 11.63 3.09 -7.06
N ARG A 148 12.45 2.03 -6.93
CA ARG A 148 12.22 0.95 -5.95
C ARG A 148 12.33 1.47 -4.52
N LEU A 149 13.33 2.29 -4.23
CA LEU A 149 13.53 2.90 -2.93
C LEU A 149 12.34 3.80 -2.55
N PHE A 150 11.91 4.68 -3.45
CA PHE A 150 10.76 5.54 -3.20
C PHE A 150 9.46 4.75 -3.05
N ALA A 151 9.25 3.67 -3.82
CA ALA A 151 8.09 2.80 -3.67
C ALA A 151 8.05 2.14 -2.29
N LEU A 152 9.19 1.62 -1.80
CA LEU A 152 9.32 1.05 -0.45
C LEU A 152 9.07 2.10 0.63
N LEU A 153 9.65 3.30 0.51
CA LEU A 153 9.45 4.40 1.45
C LEU A 153 7.97 4.82 1.52
N CYS A 154 7.32 4.98 0.38
CA CYS A 154 5.89 5.32 0.34
C CYS A 154 5.03 4.23 0.99
N THR A 155 5.32 2.95 0.73
CA THR A 155 4.58 1.83 1.31
C THR A 155 4.79 1.75 2.82
N MET A 156 6.03 1.93 3.29
CA MET A 156 6.38 1.96 4.70
C MET A 156 5.67 3.10 5.44
N LEU A 157 5.74 4.32 4.91
CA LEU A 157 5.07 5.48 5.49
C LEU A 157 3.55 5.31 5.47
N ALA A 158 2.98 4.77 4.39
CA ALA A 158 1.56 4.47 4.34
C ALA A 158 1.14 3.44 5.41
N ALA A 159 1.95 2.40 5.65
CA ALA A 159 1.71 1.43 6.73
C ALA A 159 1.74 2.08 8.12
N LEU A 160 2.70 2.97 8.38
CA LEU A 160 2.75 3.78 9.60
C LEU A 160 1.50 4.65 9.77
N TYR A 161 1.11 5.38 8.72
CA TYR A 161 -0.11 6.20 8.77
C TYR A 161 -1.37 5.35 8.94
N HIS A 162 -1.40 4.12 8.39
CA HIS A 162 -2.51 3.20 8.59
C HIS A 162 -2.65 2.82 10.08
N GLY A 163 -1.55 2.40 10.72
CA GLY A 163 -1.54 2.12 12.16
C GLY A 163 -1.92 3.35 12.99
N GLY A 164 -1.36 4.53 12.68
CA GLY A 164 -1.68 5.78 13.34
C GLY A 164 -3.15 6.21 13.21
N LEU A 165 -3.78 5.98 12.04
CA LEU A 165 -5.20 6.27 11.83
C LEU A 165 -6.10 5.30 12.60
N GLN A 166 -5.70 4.05 12.79
CA GLN A 166 -6.41 3.11 13.67
C GLN A 166 -6.39 3.57 15.12
N LEU A 167 -5.26 4.13 15.58
CA LEU A 167 -5.12 4.75 16.90
C LEU A 167 -5.71 6.17 16.99
N ARG A 168 -6.33 6.69 15.91
CA ARG A 168 -6.90 8.04 15.78
C ARG A 168 -5.90 9.21 15.92
N ILE A 169 -4.61 8.93 15.79
CA ILE A 169 -3.52 9.92 15.85
C ILE A 169 -3.17 10.44 14.45
N GLY A 170 -3.39 9.64 13.40
CA GLY A 170 -3.01 9.92 12.03
C GLY A 170 -3.87 10.98 11.32
N LYS A 171 -3.34 11.52 10.21
CA LYS A 171 -4.04 12.44 9.30
C LYS A 171 -4.38 11.73 7.98
N ARG A 172 -5.66 11.86 7.51
CA ARG A 172 -6.13 11.17 6.29
C ARG A 172 -5.50 11.69 5.01
N LYS A 173 -5.28 13.00 4.90
CA LYS A 173 -4.75 13.63 3.67
C LYS A 173 -3.37 13.07 3.28
N PRO A 174 -2.32 13.13 4.14
CA PRO A 174 -1.02 12.58 3.78
C PRO A 174 -1.07 11.06 3.56
N ALA A 175 -1.91 10.33 4.31
CA ALA A 175 -2.10 8.90 4.07
C ALA A 175 -2.65 8.61 2.67
N ALA A 176 -3.64 9.37 2.20
CA ALA A 176 -4.20 9.22 0.86
C ALA A 176 -3.19 9.58 -0.23
N PHE A 177 -2.37 10.62 0.00
CA PHE A 177 -1.27 10.98 -0.91
C PHE A 177 -0.28 9.82 -1.06
N LEU A 178 0.20 9.29 0.07
CA LEU A 178 1.16 8.18 0.07
C LEU A 178 0.60 6.92 -0.58
N CYS A 179 -0.71 6.64 -0.39
CA CYS A 179 -1.35 5.50 -1.05
C CYS A 179 -1.39 5.68 -2.57
N LEU A 180 -1.89 6.83 -3.06
CA LEU A 180 -2.03 7.08 -4.49
C LEU A 180 -0.67 7.13 -5.19
N PHE A 181 0.24 7.91 -4.64
CA PHE A 181 1.58 8.05 -5.19
C PHE A 181 2.37 6.73 -5.09
N GLY A 182 2.25 6.04 -3.96
CA GLY A 182 2.88 4.73 -3.75
C GLY A 182 2.40 3.66 -4.72
N ILE A 183 1.10 3.62 -5.07
CA ILE A 183 0.56 2.70 -6.08
C ILE A 183 1.25 2.93 -7.43
N VAL A 184 1.40 4.19 -7.85
CA VAL A 184 2.06 4.54 -9.12
C VAL A 184 3.55 4.16 -9.08
N LEU A 185 4.23 4.49 -7.98
CA LEU A 185 5.64 4.14 -7.80
C LEU A 185 5.87 2.61 -7.76
N CYS A 186 4.99 1.85 -7.12
CA CYS A 186 5.07 0.38 -7.15
C CYS A 186 4.95 -0.16 -8.58
N GLY A 187 4.09 0.44 -9.42
CA GLY A 187 4.01 0.12 -10.83
C GLY A 187 5.33 0.39 -11.58
N THR A 188 5.94 1.57 -11.38
CA THR A 188 7.22 1.91 -12.03
C THR A 188 8.41 1.10 -11.50
N ALA A 189 8.34 0.62 -10.27
CA ALA A 189 9.37 -0.20 -9.61
C ALA A 189 9.27 -1.69 -9.94
N ALA A 190 8.18 -2.15 -10.54
CA ALA A 190 7.88 -3.57 -10.80
C ALA A 190 8.77 -4.23 -11.88
N GLY A 191 9.79 -3.56 -12.39
CA GLY A 191 10.74 -4.10 -13.36
C GLY A 191 11.79 -5.03 -12.75
N GLY A 192 12.50 -5.77 -13.61
CA GLY A 192 13.60 -6.64 -13.24
C GLY A 192 13.20 -8.09 -13.03
N SER A 193 13.33 -8.64 -11.81
CA SER A 193 13.00 -10.05 -11.54
C SER A 193 11.52 -10.27 -11.26
N VAL A 194 11.04 -11.51 -11.51
CA VAL A 194 9.66 -11.94 -11.19
C VAL A 194 9.34 -11.74 -9.71
N SER A 195 10.31 -11.99 -8.81
CA SER A 195 10.15 -11.79 -7.37
C SER A 195 9.90 -10.31 -7.04
N ASN A 196 10.67 -9.38 -7.63
CA ASN A 196 10.43 -7.94 -7.45
C ASN A 196 9.08 -7.51 -8.01
N PHE A 197 8.71 -8.00 -9.20
CA PHE A 197 7.41 -7.74 -9.81
C PHE A 197 6.27 -8.12 -8.87
N CYS A 198 6.25 -9.36 -8.39
CA CYS A 198 5.23 -9.86 -7.48
C CYS A 198 5.21 -9.06 -6.17
N PHE A 199 6.38 -8.72 -5.61
CA PHE A 199 6.47 -7.96 -4.38
C PHE A 199 5.88 -6.55 -4.51
N PHE A 200 6.28 -5.77 -5.53
CA PHE A 200 5.78 -4.41 -5.72
C PHE A 200 4.30 -4.39 -6.11
N LEU A 201 3.83 -5.37 -6.87
CA LEU A 201 2.41 -5.52 -7.16
C LEU A 201 1.61 -5.86 -5.89
N GLY A 202 2.14 -6.70 -5.00
CA GLY A 202 1.57 -6.97 -3.68
C GLY A 202 1.48 -5.70 -2.81
N CYS A 203 2.54 -4.88 -2.80
CA CYS A 203 2.53 -3.58 -2.13
C CYS A 203 1.47 -2.63 -2.72
N ALA A 204 1.32 -2.59 -4.05
CA ALA A 204 0.29 -1.79 -4.70
C ALA A 204 -1.13 -2.23 -4.30
N CYS A 205 -1.40 -3.53 -4.25
CA CYS A 205 -2.67 -4.07 -3.76
C CYS A 205 -2.94 -3.71 -2.30
N TYR A 206 -1.93 -3.75 -1.43
CA TYR A 206 -2.04 -3.31 -0.05
C TYR A 206 -2.39 -1.81 0.05
N LEU A 207 -1.68 -0.96 -0.68
CA LEU A 207 -1.93 0.48 -0.72
C LEU A 207 -3.34 0.80 -1.25
N PHE A 208 -3.78 0.05 -2.26
CA PHE A 208 -5.14 0.16 -2.80
C PHE A 208 -6.20 -0.24 -1.78
N SER A 209 -5.99 -1.35 -1.04
CA SER A 209 -6.85 -1.75 0.07
C SER A 209 -6.97 -0.65 1.12
N PHE A 210 -5.85 -0.05 1.51
CA PHE A 210 -5.83 1.04 2.47
C PHE A 210 -6.55 2.28 1.93
N LEU A 211 -6.35 2.64 0.66
CA LEU A 211 -7.05 3.73 0.01
C LEU A 211 -8.58 3.51 0.02
N LEU A 212 -9.04 2.29 -0.25
CA LEU A 212 -10.47 1.95 -0.17
C LEU A 212 -11.03 2.18 1.24
N GLN A 213 -10.29 1.83 2.29
CA GLN A 213 -10.69 2.08 3.68
C GLN A 213 -10.75 3.59 3.99
N LEU A 214 -9.81 4.38 3.45
CA LEU A 214 -9.82 5.84 3.59
C LEU A 214 -11.04 6.48 2.92
N LEU A 215 -11.49 5.93 1.79
CA LEU A 215 -12.62 6.47 1.02
C LEU A 215 -13.98 6.03 1.56
N GLN A 216 -14.05 4.96 2.32
CA GLN A 216 -15.28 4.50 2.95
C GLN A 216 -15.74 5.52 4.00
N ARG A 217 -17.00 5.99 3.86
CA ARG A 217 -17.62 6.83 4.88
C ARG A 217 -17.99 5.97 6.09
N ARG A 218 -17.56 6.35 7.25
CA ARG A 218 -18.08 5.78 8.49
C ARG A 218 -19.59 6.02 8.51
N LYS A 219 -20.42 4.97 8.43
CA LYS A 219 -21.85 5.08 8.71
C LYS A 219 -21.96 5.72 10.10
N LYS A 220 -22.63 6.89 10.19
CA LYS A 220 -23.03 7.42 11.50
C LYS A 220 -23.79 6.29 12.20
N ARG A 221 -23.34 5.86 13.37
CA ARG A 221 -24.21 5.07 14.25
C ARG A 221 -25.49 5.90 14.40
N PRO A 222 -26.69 5.31 14.26
CA PRO A 222 -27.90 5.96 14.72
C PRO A 222 -27.61 6.45 16.13
N ALA A 223 -27.97 7.70 16.44
CA ALA A 223 -27.90 8.21 17.79
C ALA A 223 -28.57 7.14 18.68
N GLU A 224 -27.88 6.64 19.69
CA GLU A 224 -28.47 5.80 20.71
C GLU A 224 -29.70 6.56 21.19
N GLU A 225 -30.87 5.99 20.96
CA GLU A 225 -32.14 6.50 21.48
C GLU A 225 -31.95 6.72 22.99
N PRO A 226 -32.20 7.93 23.51
CA PRO A 226 -32.03 8.15 24.95
C PRO A 226 -32.88 7.12 25.66
N ALA A 227 -32.25 6.38 26.60
CA ALA A 227 -32.95 5.42 27.44
C ALA A 227 -34.20 6.07 28.03
N PRO A 228 -35.38 5.40 27.99
CA PRO A 228 -36.57 5.97 28.59
C PRO A 228 -36.27 6.28 30.05
N GLN A 229 -36.42 7.56 30.41
CA GLN A 229 -36.36 7.99 31.79
C GLN A 229 -37.47 7.25 32.52
N ALA A 230 -37.09 6.33 33.41
CA ALA A 230 -38.04 5.70 34.33
C ALA A 230 -38.53 6.81 35.28
N GLU A 231 -39.84 7.10 35.18
CA GLU A 231 -40.61 7.85 36.15
C GLU A 231 -40.82 6.99 37.43
#